data_2b00088e54263f9a8531b674a58617ab
#
_entry.id   2b00088e54263f9a8531b674a58617ab
#
_cell.length_a   1.000
_cell.length_b   1.000
_cell.length_c   1.000
_cell.angle_alpha   90.00
_cell.angle_beta   90.00
_cell.angle_gamma   90.00
#
_symmetry.space_group_name_H-M   'P 1'
#
loop_
_entity.id
_entity.type
_entity.pdbx_description
1 polymer ?
#
loop_
_entity_poly.entity_id
_entity_poly.type
_entity_poly.pdbx_seq_one_letter_code
_entity_poly.pdbx_strand_id
1 'polypeptide(L)'
;MEQNFNFEYKGFKANGFVMFFVSLALIATGVWGIVNAINIDEGLTAILGIVAILAALVMFLGLMVIEPNQARVLVFFGKYRGNFLKEGFWWVNPFMSVKKISLRARNLNAEPIKVNDKMGNPIMIGLVLVWKVKAEEIYKAVFNIDAPKATTTTQADNGQTSVSVKSASEMRMDALANFVAVQSDAALRQV
;
A
#
# COMPACT_ATOMS: atom_id res chain seq x y z
N MET A 1 21.99 -11.64 13.55
CA MET A 1 22.07 -11.44 12.08
C MET A 1 20.90 -10.56 11.66
N GLU A 2 21.12 -9.26 11.52
CA GLU A 2 20.13 -8.38 10.89
C GLU A 2 20.10 -8.70 9.39
N GLN A 3 19.11 -9.45 8.99
CA GLN A 3 18.85 -9.65 7.56
C GLN A 3 18.33 -8.31 7.02
N ASN A 4 19.11 -7.68 6.16
CA ASN A 4 18.76 -6.45 5.47
C ASN A 4 17.69 -6.78 4.42
N PHE A 5 16.41 -6.77 4.82
CA PHE A 5 15.26 -7.13 3.98
C PHE A 5 14.79 -6.00 3.05
N ASN A 6 15.58 -4.95 2.89
CA ASN A 6 15.19 -3.80 2.06
C ASN A 6 15.72 -3.97 0.63
N PHE A 7 15.09 -4.87 -0.11
CA PHE A 7 15.42 -5.07 -1.51
C PHE A 7 14.51 -4.23 -2.41
N GLU A 8 15.12 -3.44 -3.31
CA GLU A 8 14.38 -2.93 -4.47
C GLU A 8 13.88 -4.15 -5.27
N TYR A 9 12.61 -4.11 -5.65
CA TYR A 9 12.02 -5.19 -6.45
C TYR A 9 12.77 -5.35 -7.78
N LYS A 10 13.43 -6.50 -7.97
CA LYS A 10 14.20 -6.88 -9.16
C LYS A 10 13.42 -7.75 -10.14
N GLY A 11 12.15 -8.05 -9.86
CA GLY A 11 11.32 -8.87 -10.74
C GLY A 11 10.88 -8.13 -12.00
N PHE A 12 10.08 -8.83 -12.82
CA PHE A 12 9.57 -8.27 -14.06
C PHE A 12 8.69 -7.04 -13.76
N LYS A 13 9.09 -5.91 -14.32
CA LYS A 13 8.38 -4.64 -14.27
C LYS A 13 8.32 -4.06 -15.68
N ALA A 14 7.16 -3.59 -16.09
CA ALA A 14 6.98 -2.96 -17.39
C ALA A 14 6.33 -1.60 -17.22
N ASN A 15 6.47 -0.75 -18.23
CA ASN A 15 5.77 0.53 -18.27
C ASN A 15 4.26 0.28 -18.32
N GLY A 16 3.50 0.88 -17.40
CA GLY A 16 2.06 0.69 -17.30
C GLY A 16 1.31 1.14 -18.55
N PHE A 17 1.74 2.22 -19.20
CA PHE A 17 1.11 2.68 -20.45
C PHE A 17 1.25 1.65 -21.57
N VAL A 18 2.43 1.08 -21.76
CA VAL A 18 2.65 0.05 -22.79
C VAL A 18 1.76 -1.15 -22.54
N MET A 19 1.72 -1.65 -21.28
CA MET A 19 0.92 -2.82 -20.92
C MET A 19 -0.59 -2.53 -21.00
N PHE A 20 -1.00 -1.30 -20.73
CA PHE A 20 -2.38 -0.86 -20.92
C PHE A 20 -2.80 -0.94 -22.39
N PHE A 21 -2.00 -0.40 -23.31
CA PHE A 21 -2.30 -0.48 -24.75
C PHE A 21 -2.23 -1.91 -25.27
N VAL A 22 -1.31 -2.73 -24.79
CA VAL A 22 -1.24 -4.15 -25.13
C VAL A 22 -2.50 -4.88 -24.66
N SER A 23 -2.97 -4.63 -23.45
CA SER A 23 -4.21 -5.25 -22.96
C SER A 23 -5.44 -4.81 -23.76
N LEU A 24 -5.49 -3.54 -24.17
CA LEU A 24 -6.57 -3.02 -25.04
C LEU A 24 -6.54 -3.68 -26.42
N ALA A 25 -5.35 -3.83 -27.03
CA ALA A 25 -5.18 -4.52 -28.30
C ALA A 25 -5.59 -6.00 -28.22
N LEU A 26 -5.27 -6.68 -27.11
CA LEU A 26 -5.71 -8.06 -26.87
C LEU A 26 -7.24 -8.18 -26.75
N ILE A 27 -7.90 -7.21 -26.10
CA ILE A 27 -9.36 -7.18 -26.03
C ILE A 27 -9.95 -7.00 -27.44
N ALA A 28 -9.41 -6.03 -28.20
CA ALA A 28 -9.90 -5.76 -29.55
C ALA A 28 -9.74 -6.96 -30.48
N THR A 29 -8.58 -7.62 -30.46
CA THR A 29 -8.34 -8.84 -31.24
C THR A 29 -9.19 -10.01 -30.77
N GLY A 30 -9.45 -10.15 -29.47
CA GLY A 30 -10.34 -11.16 -28.92
C GLY A 30 -11.79 -10.98 -29.36
N VAL A 31 -12.30 -9.75 -29.30
CA VAL A 31 -13.66 -9.41 -29.78
C VAL A 31 -13.76 -9.65 -31.29
N TRP A 32 -12.78 -9.19 -32.08
CA TRP A 32 -12.74 -9.43 -33.52
C TRP A 32 -12.73 -10.92 -33.85
N GLY A 33 -11.95 -11.73 -33.13
CA GLY A 33 -11.90 -13.18 -33.28
C GLY A 33 -13.25 -13.85 -33.02
N ILE A 34 -13.99 -13.44 -32.00
CA ILE A 34 -15.33 -13.96 -31.68
C ILE A 34 -16.32 -13.58 -32.79
N VAL A 35 -16.31 -12.33 -33.25
CA VAL A 35 -17.21 -11.88 -34.32
C VAL A 35 -16.94 -12.65 -35.62
N ASN A 36 -15.67 -12.88 -35.99
CA ASN A 36 -15.34 -13.68 -37.16
C ASN A 36 -15.73 -15.16 -37.01
N ALA A 37 -15.57 -15.73 -35.80
CA ALA A 37 -15.98 -17.10 -35.54
C ALA A 37 -17.47 -17.35 -35.80
N ILE A 38 -18.32 -16.37 -35.45
CA ILE A 38 -19.77 -16.44 -35.71
C ILE A 38 -20.05 -16.41 -37.24
N ASN A 39 -19.26 -15.68 -38.02
CA ASN A 39 -19.47 -15.57 -39.45
C ASN A 39 -18.97 -16.77 -40.28
N ILE A 40 -17.94 -17.49 -39.78
CA ILE A 40 -17.27 -18.58 -40.50
C ILE A 40 -17.64 -19.95 -39.90
N ASP A 41 -18.42 -19.98 -38.84
CA ASP A 41 -18.83 -21.18 -38.08
C ASP A 41 -17.65 -22.03 -37.56
N GLU A 42 -16.53 -21.36 -37.21
CA GLU A 42 -15.33 -21.98 -36.67
C GLU A 42 -15.28 -21.86 -35.13
N GLY A 43 -15.63 -22.91 -34.40
CA GLY A 43 -15.59 -22.92 -32.94
C GLY A 43 -14.19 -22.68 -32.33
N LEU A 44 -13.12 -23.02 -33.04
CA LEU A 44 -11.74 -22.84 -32.54
C LEU A 44 -11.38 -21.36 -32.43
N THR A 45 -11.75 -20.55 -33.39
CA THR A 45 -11.49 -19.08 -33.41
C THR A 45 -12.27 -18.37 -32.31
N ALA A 46 -13.48 -18.84 -31.97
CA ALA A 46 -14.26 -18.35 -30.84
C ALA A 46 -13.55 -18.62 -29.51
N ILE A 47 -13.05 -19.85 -29.31
CA ILE A 47 -12.32 -20.24 -28.08
C ILE A 47 -11.05 -19.37 -27.93
N LEU A 48 -10.28 -19.20 -28.99
CA LEU A 48 -9.08 -18.34 -28.95
C LEU A 48 -9.42 -16.89 -28.63
N GLY A 49 -10.52 -16.35 -29.12
CA GLY A 49 -11.01 -15.02 -28.79
C GLY A 49 -11.35 -14.86 -27.31
N ILE A 50 -12.03 -15.85 -26.72
CA ILE A 50 -12.36 -15.87 -25.29
C ILE A 50 -11.09 -15.92 -24.45
N VAL A 51 -10.13 -16.78 -24.80
CA VAL A 51 -8.85 -16.90 -24.09
C VAL A 51 -8.06 -15.58 -24.15
N ALA A 52 -8.05 -14.89 -25.28
CA ALA A 52 -7.40 -13.60 -25.43
C ALA A 52 -8.03 -12.53 -24.50
N ILE A 53 -9.35 -12.49 -24.41
CA ILE A 53 -10.05 -11.56 -23.50
C ILE A 53 -9.74 -11.88 -22.03
N LEU A 54 -9.74 -13.16 -21.63
CA LEU A 54 -9.39 -13.55 -20.27
C LEU A 54 -7.94 -13.18 -19.94
N ALA A 55 -7.00 -13.41 -20.87
CA ALA A 55 -5.61 -13.01 -20.71
C ALA A 55 -5.48 -11.49 -20.55
N ALA A 56 -6.21 -10.70 -21.34
CA ALA A 56 -6.22 -9.25 -21.23
C ALA A 56 -6.76 -8.76 -19.87
N LEU A 57 -7.82 -9.39 -19.36
CA LEU A 57 -8.36 -9.05 -18.03
C LEU A 57 -7.34 -9.34 -16.92
N VAL A 58 -6.63 -10.47 -16.98
CA VAL A 58 -5.56 -10.79 -16.02
C VAL A 58 -4.42 -9.77 -16.13
N MET A 59 -4.03 -9.38 -17.35
CA MET A 59 -3.01 -8.34 -17.53
C MET A 59 -3.45 -6.98 -16.96
N PHE A 60 -4.72 -6.63 -17.09
CA PHE A 60 -5.25 -5.37 -16.59
C PHE A 60 -5.16 -5.26 -15.05
N LEU A 61 -5.32 -6.37 -14.33
CA LEU A 61 -5.19 -6.45 -12.87
C LEU A 61 -3.76 -6.13 -12.37
N GLY A 62 -2.75 -6.24 -13.22
CA GLY A 62 -1.35 -5.94 -12.87
C GLY A 62 -0.98 -4.45 -12.92
N LEU A 63 -1.89 -3.57 -13.37
CA LEU A 63 -1.63 -2.14 -13.46
C LEU A 63 -1.67 -1.47 -12.09
N MET A 64 -0.65 -0.65 -11.78
CA MET A 64 -0.60 0.11 -10.54
C MET A 64 -0.04 1.52 -10.75
N VAL A 65 -0.59 2.49 -10.00
CA VAL A 65 -0.11 3.87 -9.95
C VAL A 65 0.61 4.09 -8.62
N ILE A 66 1.78 4.70 -8.67
CA ILE A 66 2.59 5.04 -7.48
C ILE A 66 2.76 6.55 -7.45
N GLU A 67 2.26 7.16 -6.38
CA GLU A 67 2.39 8.60 -6.15
C GLU A 67 3.77 8.94 -5.58
N PRO A 68 4.24 10.20 -5.73
CA PRO A 68 5.44 10.69 -5.08
C PRO A 68 5.38 10.52 -3.55
N ASN A 69 6.51 10.16 -2.95
CA ASN A 69 6.64 9.90 -1.52
C ASN A 69 5.73 8.77 -1.00
N GLN A 70 5.48 7.76 -1.84
CA GLN A 70 4.85 6.50 -1.48
C GLN A 70 5.71 5.33 -1.88
N ALA A 71 5.65 4.27 -1.08
CA ALA A 71 6.25 2.99 -1.42
C ALA A 71 5.17 1.91 -1.52
N ARG A 72 5.43 0.95 -2.39
CA ARG A 72 4.64 -0.27 -2.54
C ARG A 72 5.49 -1.45 -2.12
N VAL A 73 5.01 -2.20 -1.14
CA VAL A 73 5.63 -3.45 -0.72
C VAL A 73 4.96 -4.59 -1.44
N LEU A 74 5.76 -5.37 -2.18
CA LEU A 74 5.30 -6.47 -3.02
C LEU A 74 5.49 -7.79 -2.29
N VAL A 75 4.39 -8.53 -2.13
CA VAL A 75 4.34 -9.83 -1.47
C VAL A 75 3.73 -10.85 -2.44
N PHE A 76 4.45 -11.91 -2.72
CA PHE A 76 4.01 -12.99 -3.60
C PHE A 76 3.73 -14.26 -2.78
N PHE A 77 2.49 -14.68 -2.70
CA PHE A 77 2.05 -15.83 -1.90
C PHE A 77 2.65 -15.87 -0.48
N GLY A 78 2.56 -14.72 0.24
CA GLY A 78 3.08 -14.60 1.61
C GLY A 78 4.59 -14.33 1.70
N LYS A 79 5.36 -14.47 0.62
CA LYS A 79 6.80 -14.21 0.62
C LYS A 79 7.08 -12.76 0.17
N TYR A 80 7.84 -12.02 0.97
CA TYR A 80 8.32 -10.69 0.60
C TYR A 80 9.23 -10.75 -0.63
N ARG A 81 8.96 -9.91 -1.63
CA ARG A 81 9.70 -9.86 -2.90
C ARG A 81 10.48 -8.57 -3.11
N GLY A 82 10.17 -7.54 -2.37
CA GLY A 82 10.88 -6.27 -2.44
C GLY A 82 9.97 -5.05 -2.33
N ASN A 83 10.60 -3.88 -2.29
CA ASN A 83 9.94 -2.59 -2.27
C ASN A 83 10.00 -1.94 -3.65
N PHE A 84 8.94 -1.24 -4.01
CA PHE A 84 8.85 -0.44 -5.22
C PHE A 84 8.69 1.02 -4.83
N LEU A 85 9.72 1.85 -5.16
CA LEU A 85 9.83 3.26 -4.77
C LEU A 85 9.67 4.22 -5.95
N LYS A 86 9.78 3.69 -7.19
CA LYS A 86 9.69 4.53 -8.40
C LYS A 86 8.26 4.98 -8.61
N GLU A 87 8.06 6.29 -8.62
CA GLU A 87 6.79 6.93 -8.95
C GLU A 87 6.38 6.70 -10.41
N GLY A 88 5.08 6.83 -10.69
CA GLY A 88 4.53 6.69 -12.03
C GLY A 88 3.58 5.52 -12.18
N PHE A 89 3.29 5.21 -13.44
CA PHE A 89 2.38 4.15 -13.85
C PHE A 89 3.17 2.92 -14.29
N TRP A 90 3.01 1.82 -13.54
CA TRP A 90 3.78 0.59 -13.72
C TRP A 90 2.87 -0.61 -13.82
N TRP A 91 3.37 -1.63 -14.49
CA TRP A 91 2.77 -2.95 -14.50
C TRP A 91 3.66 -3.93 -13.75
N VAL A 92 3.05 -4.70 -12.85
CA VAL A 92 3.67 -5.81 -12.12
C VAL A 92 2.78 -7.04 -12.19
N ASN A 93 3.32 -8.19 -11.82
CA ASN A 93 2.58 -9.44 -11.83
C ASN A 93 1.28 -9.31 -11.00
N PRO A 94 0.09 -9.58 -11.60
CA PRO A 94 -1.21 -9.42 -10.95
C PRO A 94 -1.42 -10.33 -9.73
N PHE A 95 -0.68 -11.42 -9.61
CA PHE A 95 -0.75 -12.33 -8.45
C PHE A 95 0.00 -11.83 -7.21
N MET A 96 0.61 -10.64 -7.27
CA MET A 96 1.26 -10.04 -6.12
C MET A 96 0.29 -9.24 -5.28
N SER A 97 0.33 -9.47 -3.98
CA SER A 97 -0.31 -8.59 -3.01
C SER A 97 0.53 -7.34 -2.79
N VAL A 98 -0.09 -6.17 -2.94
CA VAL A 98 0.58 -4.87 -2.86
C VAL A 98 0.14 -4.16 -1.58
N LYS A 99 1.10 -3.86 -0.69
CA LYS A 99 0.85 -3.05 0.52
C LYS A 99 1.41 -1.65 0.33
N LYS A 100 0.55 -0.65 0.42
CA LYS A 100 0.90 0.78 0.29
C LYS A 100 1.37 1.35 1.63
N ILE A 101 2.44 2.16 1.63
CA ILE A 101 2.91 2.92 2.77
C ILE A 101 3.33 4.33 2.34
N SER A 102 3.04 5.33 3.17
CA SER A 102 3.45 6.73 2.93
C SER A 102 4.84 6.98 3.53
N LEU A 103 5.69 7.68 2.78
CA LEU A 103 7.01 8.13 3.23
C LEU A 103 7.00 9.62 3.58
N ARG A 104 5.84 10.27 3.54
CA ARG A 104 5.67 11.69 3.87
C ARG A 104 5.92 11.91 5.36
N ALA A 105 6.54 13.03 5.71
CA ALA A 105 6.68 13.44 7.09
C ALA A 105 5.30 13.73 7.70
N ARG A 106 5.13 13.36 8.96
CA ARG A 106 3.91 13.59 9.76
C ARG A 106 4.27 14.23 11.08
N ASN A 107 3.40 15.11 11.54
CA ASN A 107 3.52 15.73 12.85
C ASN A 107 2.73 14.88 13.85
N LEU A 108 3.32 14.65 15.01
CA LEU A 108 2.69 14.06 16.17
C LEU A 108 2.72 15.09 17.30
N ASN A 109 1.55 15.52 17.74
CA ASN A 109 1.39 16.31 18.96
C ASN A 109 1.05 15.33 20.08
N ALA A 110 2.01 15.01 20.94
CA ALA A 110 1.77 14.18 22.10
C ALA A 110 1.01 14.97 23.17
N GLU A 111 0.12 14.32 23.88
CA GLU A 111 -0.55 14.93 25.04
C GLU A 111 0.50 15.29 26.10
N PRO A 112 0.37 16.49 26.76
CA PRO A 112 1.30 16.87 27.80
C PRO A 112 1.33 15.86 28.94
N ILE A 113 2.53 15.41 29.30
CA ILE A 113 2.73 14.49 30.42
C ILE A 113 3.17 15.24 31.66
N LYS A 114 2.71 14.76 32.81
CA LYS A 114 3.13 15.28 34.12
C LYS A 114 4.36 14.53 34.59
N VAL A 115 5.46 15.24 34.81
CA VAL A 115 6.70 14.68 35.33
C VAL A 115 7.15 15.49 36.56
N ASN A 116 7.97 14.89 37.39
CA ASN A 116 8.56 15.61 38.54
C ASN A 116 9.96 16.07 38.15
N ASP A 117 10.25 17.33 38.49
CA ASP A 117 11.61 17.88 38.44
C ASP A 117 12.51 17.22 39.47
N LYS A 118 13.84 17.39 39.37
CA LYS A 118 14.83 16.91 40.36
C LYS A 118 14.55 17.38 41.79
N MET A 119 13.84 18.49 41.93
CA MET A 119 13.39 19.03 43.21
C MET A 119 12.04 18.47 43.68
N GLY A 120 11.41 17.56 42.91
CA GLY A 120 10.12 16.96 43.23
C GLY A 120 8.90 17.78 42.84
N ASN A 121 9.07 18.90 42.16
CA ASN A 121 7.96 19.73 41.70
C ASN A 121 7.31 19.14 40.43
N PRO A 122 5.97 19.05 40.36
CA PRO A 122 5.27 18.56 39.20
C PRO A 122 5.28 19.61 38.09
N ILE A 123 5.78 19.23 36.91
CA ILE A 123 5.78 20.05 35.69
C ILE A 123 5.05 19.32 34.57
N MET A 124 4.46 20.09 33.65
CA MET A 124 3.81 19.56 32.45
C MET A 124 4.73 19.75 31.26
N ILE A 125 5.05 18.65 30.57
CA ILE A 125 5.89 18.68 29.38
C ILE A 125 5.05 18.29 28.17
N GLY A 126 4.97 19.17 27.17
CA GLY A 126 4.39 18.91 25.86
C GLY A 126 5.47 18.58 24.84
N LEU A 127 5.19 17.62 23.96
CA LEU A 127 6.10 17.20 22.88
C LEU A 127 5.43 17.37 21.53
N VAL A 128 6.12 18.02 20.61
CA VAL A 128 5.78 18.03 19.18
C VAL A 128 6.89 17.33 18.42
N LEU A 129 6.55 16.23 17.77
CA LEU A 129 7.50 15.39 17.05
C LEU A 129 7.16 15.32 15.56
N VAL A 130 8.15 15.52 14.70
CA VAL A 130 8.03 15.28 13.26
C VAL A 130 8.73 13.97 12.94
N TRP A 131 8.01 13.04 12.34
CA TRP A 131 8.53 11.71 12.00
C TRP A 131 8.18 11.29 10.58
N LYS A 132 8.97 10.40 10.00
CA LYS A 132 8.73 9.80 8.69
C LYS A 132 9.29 8.38 8.65
N VAL A 133 8.72 7.54 7.79
CA VAL A 133 9.28 6.21 7.50
C VAL A 133 10.46 6.36 6.55
N LYS A 134 11.63 5.81 6.92
CA LYS A 134 12.78 5.76 6.04
C LYS A 134 12.59 4.71 4.94
N ALA A 135 13.05 5.01 3.73
CA ALA A 135 12.98 4.08 2.60
C ALA A 135 13.69 2.74 2.87
N GLU A 136 14.72 2.76 3.70
CA GLU A 136 15.51 1.59 4.10
C GLU A 136 14.81 0.69 5.11
N GLU A 137 13.80 1.20 5.84
CA GLU A 137 13.12 0.48 6.93
C GLU A 137 11.66 0.14 6.62
N ILE A 138 11.25 0.24 5.35
CA ILE A 138 9.88 -0.01 4.90
C ILE A 138 9.41 -1.41 5.32
N TYR A 139 10.28 -2.43 5.23
CA TYR A 139 9.94 -3.78 5.64
C TYR A 139 9.52 -3.83 7.11
N LYS A 140 10.33 -3.24 8.01
CA LYS A 140 10.05 -3.20 9.45
C LYS A 140 8.73 -2.45 9.72
N ALA A 141 8.51 -1.32 9.06
CA ALA A 141 7.29 -0.52 9.23
C ALA A 141 6.01 -1.24 8.75
N VAL A 142 6.11 -2.17 7.80
CA VAL A 142 4.94 -2.86 7.23
C VAL A 142 4.66 -4.20 7.92
N PHE A 143 5.69 -4.89 8.43
CA PHE A 143 5.56 -6.26 8.92
C PHE A 143 5.84 -6.42 10.41
N ASN A 144 6.57 -5.51 11.04
CA ASN A 144 6.89 -5.61 12.49
C ASN A 144 5.88 -4.85 13.36
N ILE A 145 5.04 -3.99 12.76
CA ILE A 145 4.03 -3.24 13.50
C ILE A 145 2.65 -3.73 13.05
N ASP A 146 1.89 -4.27 13.98
CA ASP A 146 0.53 -4.71 13.72
C ASP A 146 -0.37 -3.50 13.50
N ALA A 147 -0.94 -3.42 12.30
CA ALA A 147 -2.01 -2.49 12.01
C ALA A 147 -3.35 -3.23 12.13
N PRO A 148 -4.34 -2.67 12.82
CA PRO A 148 -5.67 -3.26 12.83
C PRO A 148 -6.16 -3.44 11.40
N LYS A 149 -6.87 -4.54 11.15
CA LYS A 149 -7.53 -4.78 9.86
C LYS A 149 -8.58 -3.68 9.64
N ALA A 150 -8.83 -3.34 8.38
CA ALA A 150 -9.83 -2.36 8.01
C ALA A 150 -11.14 -2.61 8.77
N THR A 151 -11.45 -1.73 9.71
CA THR A 151 -12.69 -1.77 10.47
C THR A 151 -13.54 -0.59 10.00
N THR A 152 -14.74 -0.86 9.57
CA THR A 152 -15.73 0.18 9.30
C THR A 152 -16.13 0.77 10.64
N THR A 153 -15.62 1.94 10.98
CA THR A 153 -16.04 2.64 12.21
C THR A 153 -17.28 3.44 11.87
N THR A 154 -18.42 2.99 12.36
CA THR A 154 -19.66 3.74 12.30
C THR A 154 -19.64 4.71 13.50
N GLN A 155 -19.32 5.97 13.27
CA GLN A 155 -19.51 7.01 14.26
C GLN A 155 -20.91 7.59 14.06
N ALA A 156 -21.78 7.35 15.03
CA ALA A 156 -23.07 8.02 15.14
C ALA A 156 -22.85 9.28 15.99
N ASP A 157 -22.74 10.42 15.35
CA ASP A 157 -22.83 11.73 15.99
C ASP A 157 -24.02 12.48 15.39
N ASN A 158 -24.94 12.92 16.26
CA ASN A 158 -26.12 13.75 15.96
C ASN A 158 -27.02 13.27 14.80
N GLY A 159 -27.31 11.95 14.70
CA GLY A 159 -28.35 11.43 13.79
C GLY A 159 -27.91 11.34 12.31
N GLN A 160 -26.68 11.68 11.97
CA GLN A 160 -26.11 11.43 10.65
C GLN A 160 -25.07 10.32 10.73
N THR A 161 -25.36 9.18 10.13
CA THR A 161 -24.44 8.04 10.04
C THR A 161 -23.41 8.32 8.95
N SER A 162 -22.26 8.89 9.31
CA SER A 162 -21.13 9.01 8.39
C SER A 162 -20.26 7.75 8.49
N VAL A 163 -20.30 6.91 7.47
CA VAL A 163 -19.42 5.74 7.35
C VAL A 163 -18.08 6.21 6.76
N SER A 164 -17.09 6.45 7.60
CA SER A 164 -15.73 6.72 7.11
C SER A 164 -14.94 5.41 7.01
N VAL A 165 -14.72 4.95 5.80
CA VAL A 165 -13.86 3.79 5.54
C VAL A 165 -12.40 4.27 5.47
N LYS A 166 -11.65 4.09 6.56
CA LYS A 166 -10.21 4.34 6.55
C LYS A 166 -9.51 3.31 5.65
N SER A 167 -8.64 3.77 4.78
CA SER A 167 -7.85 2.88 3.93
C SER A 167 -6.85 2.06 4.76
N ALA A 168 -6.51 0.86 4.32
CA ALA A 168 -5.52 0.01 5.01
C ALA A 168 -4.14 0.69 5.16
N SER A 169 -3.81 1.65 4.27
CA SER A 169 -2.59 2.44 4.38
C SER A 169 -2.68 3.49 5.49
N GLU A 170 -3.81 4.14 5.68
CA GLU A 170 -4.04 5.11 6.76
C GLU A 170 -4.00 4.43 8.12
N MET A 171 -4.65 3.28 8.27
CA MET A 171 -4.60 2.51 9.52
C MET A 171 -3.19 2.08 9.90
N ARG A 172 -2.35 1.69 8.92
CA ARG A 172 -0.93 1.41 9.20
C ARG A 172 -0.19 2.65 9.65
N MET A 173 -0.46 3.79 9.04
CA MET A 173 0.17 5.04 9.44
C MET A 173 -0.29 5.51 10.82
N ASP A 174 -1.54 5.26 11.19
CA ASP A 174 -2.07 5.54 12.53
C ASP A 174 -1.44 4.60 13.58
N ALA A 175 -1.27 3.32 13.27
CA ALA A 175 -0.56 2.37 14.14
C ALA A 175 0.91 2.76 14.35
N LEU A 176 1.59 3.22 13.29
CA LEU A 176 2.95 3.76 13.37
C LEU A 176 3.00 5.03 14.22
N ALA A 177 2.04 5.94 14.07
CA ALA A 177 1.95 7.15 14.87
C ALA A 177 1.78 6.82 16.36
N ASN A 178 0.90 5.88 16.70
CA ASN A 178 0.70 5.42 18.08
C ASN A 178 1.97 4.77 18.64
N PHE A 179 2.66 3.96 17.83
CA PHE A 179 3.94 3.37 18.25
C PHE A 179 4.98 4.44 18.58
N VAL A 180 5.13 5.45 17.71
CA VAL A 180 6.04 6.58 17.91
C VAL A 180 5.64 7.39 19.15
N ALA A 181 4.34 7.61 19.38
CA ALA A 181 3.84 8.32 20.57
C ALA A 181 4.23 7.60 21.87
N VAL A 182 3.99 6.29 21.94
CA VAL A 182 4.33 5.48 23.13
C VAL A 182 5.85 5.47 23.38
N GLN A 183 6.65 5.32 22.33
CA GLN A 183 8.11 5.34 22.46
C GLN A 183 8.65 6.70 22.89
N SER A 184 8.07 7.79 22.38
CA SER A 184 8.47 9.14 22.78
C SER A 184 8.08 9.47 24.21
N ASP A 185 6.91 9.03 24.68
CA ASP A 185 6.47 9.16 26.07
C ASP A 185 7.41 8.37 27.03
N ALA A 186 7.75 7.16 26.66
CA ALA A 186 8.70 6.35 27.43
C ALA A 186 10.10 7.00 27.51
N ALA A 187 10.58 7.58 26.42
CA ALA A 187 11.87 8.28 26.39
C ALA A 187 11.88 9.54 27.25
N LEU A 188 10.77 10.30 27.27
CA LEU A 188 10.65 11.51 28.11
C LEU A 188 10.62 11.19 29.61
N ARG A 189 10.16 10.01 30.01
CA ARG A 189 10.13 9.59 31.41
C ARG A 189 11.49 9.09 31.94
N GLN A 190 12.45 8.83 31.06
CA GLN A 190 13.78 8.34 31.40
C GLN A 190 14.80 9.47 31.63
N VAL A 191 14.44 10.71 31.35
CA VAL A 191 15.29 11.90 31.54
C VAL A 191 15.02 12.53 32.91
#